data_6e5ddf17a9f163eb4ac3db97f632fa65
#
_entry.id   6e5ddf17a9f163eb4ac3db97f632fa65
#
_cell.length_a   1.000
_cell.length_b   1.000
_cell.length_c   1.000
_cell.angle_alpha   90.00
_cell.angle_beta   90.00
_cell.angle_gamma   90.00
#
_symmetry.space_group_name_H-M   'P 1'
#
loop_
_entity.id
_entity.type
_entity.pdbx_description
1 polymer ?
#
loop_
_entity_poly.entity_id
_entity_poly.type
_entity_poly.pdbx_seq_one_letter_code
_entity_poly.pdbx_strand_id
1 'polypeptide(L)'
;VAHHGGISWLISKLRGMMRGNKSAQVGMAALVSLADCATANNTVAIILCGNVARDISREYQVDPRRTASLLDVFSCVFQGIIPYGAQLLVASSLCNATVTNGTTISAANILGSLWYCWFLAAFGILSIFIPFADGVCRKDPWNWEYDCAESNVAAKKALLEKEAAEAQQ
;
A
#
# COMPACT_ATOMS: atom_id res chain seq x y z
N VAL A 1 15.69 -12.74 6.59
CA VAL A 1 14.26 -12.81 6.97
C VAL A 1 13.47 -13.65 5.97
N ALA A 2 13.66 -13.46 4.64
CA ALA A 2 12.99 -14.27 3.62
C ALA A 2 13.37 -15.77 3.71
N HIS A 3 14.63 -16.09 3.96
CA HIS A 3 15.15 -17.46 4.07
C HIS A 3 14.65 -18.24 5.31
N HIS A 4 14.17 -17.58 6.35
CA HIS A 4 13.71 -18.19 7.60
C HIS A 4 12.19 -18.26 7.74
N GLY A 5 11.43 -18.09 6.66
CA GLY A 5 9.97 -18.25 6.65
C GLY A 5 9.18 -17.18 7.44
N GLY A 6 9.84 -16.14 7.94
CA GLY A 6 9.18 -15.08 8.70
C GLY A 6 8.10 -14.35 7.92
N ILE A 7 8.34 -14.11 6.63
CA ILE A 7 7.34 -13.50 5.74
C ILE A 7 6.17 -14.47 5.52
N SER A 8 6.45 -15.74 5.29
CA SER A 8 5.41 -16.76 5.08
C SER A 8 4.54 -16.94 6.32
N TRP A 9 5.12 -16.89 7.52
CA TRP A 9 4.38 -16.94 8.78
C TRP A 9 3.48 -15.70 8.94
N LEU A 10 3.99 -14.50 8.66
CA LEU A 10 3.22 -13.26 8.71
C LEU A 10 2.04 -13.30 7.74
N ILE A 11 2.28 -13.76 6.51
CA ILE A 11 1.25 -13.92 5.47
C ILE A 11 0.17 -14.90 5.92
N SER A 12 0.55 -16.06 6.47
CA SER A 12 -0.41 -17.07 6.94
C SER A 12 -1.28 -16.55 8.08
N LYS A 13 -0.68 -15.76 8.98
CA LYS A 13 -1.41 -15.11 10.08
C LYS A 13 -2.37 -14.04 9.59
N LEU A 14 -1.94 -13.21 8.65
CA LEU A 14 -2.79 -12.19 8.03
C LEU A 14 -3.93 -12.81 7.23
N ARG A 15 -3.68 -13.87 6.46
CA ARG A 15 -4.73 -14.61 5.72
C ARG A 15 -5.81 -15.16 6.66
N GLY A 16 -5.44 -15.65 7.82
CA GLY A 16 -6.42 -16.12 8.82
C GLY A 16 -7.35 -15.02 9.37
N MET A 17 -6.95 -13.76 9.27
CA MET A 17 -7.76 -12.61 9.67
C MET A 17 -8.60 -12.03 8.52
N MET A 18 -8.23 -12.31 7.28
CA MET A 18 -8.90 -11.79 6.09
C MET A 18 -10.11 -12.66 5.75
N ARG A 19 -11.32 -12.09 5.84
CA ARG A 19 -12.58 -12.78 5.54
C ARG A 19 -13.36 -12.14 4.36
N GLY A 20 -12.82 -11.09 3.73
CA GLY A 20 -13.49 -10.39 2.64
C GLY A 20 -12.65 -9.24 2.09
N ASN A 21 -13.14 -8.59 1.04
CA ASN A 21 -12.44 -7.52 0.31
C ASN A 21 -11.95 -6.39 1.22
N LYS A 22 -12.79 -5.86 2.13
CA LYS A 22 -12.40 -4.78 3.05
C LYS A 22 -11.33 -5.24 4.05
N SER A 23 -11.48 -6.46 4.58
CA SER A 23 -10.50 -7.04 5.52
C SER A 23 -9.15 -7.31 4.83
N ALA A 24 -9.17 -7.69 3.55
CA ALA A 24 -7.97 -7.85 2.75
C ALA A 24 -7.24 -6.51 2.55
N GLN A 25 -7.98 -5.42 2.28
CA GLN A 25 -7.40 -4.08 2.17
C GLN A 25 -6.74 -3.63 3.47
N VAL A 26 -7.38 -3.85 4.63
CA VAL A 26 -6.77 -3.57 5.96
C VAL A 26 -5.53 -4.43 6.17
N GLY A 27 -5.58 -5.70 5.79
CA GLY A 27 -4.43 -6.61 5.90
C GLY A 27 -3.24 -6.18 5.05
N MET A 28 -3.47 -5.72 3.83
CA MET A 28 -2.42 -5.17 2.96
C MET A 28 -1.84 -3.86 3.51
N ALA A 29 -2.69 -2.97 4.03
CA ALA A 29 -2.24 -1.75 4.69
C ALA A 29 -1.37 -2.06 5.92
N ALA A 30 -1.78 -2.99 6.76
CA ALA A 30 -1.00 -3.43 7.92
C ALA A 30 0.33 -4.08 7.51
N LEU A 31 0.33 -4.89 6.46
CA LEU A 31 1.53 -5.55 5.94
C LEU A 31 2.59 -4.54 5.51
N VAL A 32 2.22 -3.56 4.68
CA VAL A 32 3.17 -2.55 4.21
C VAL A 32 3.64 -1.64 5.35
N SER A 33 2.76 -1.31 6.28
CA SER A 33 3.11 -0.51 7.47
C SER A 33 4.16 -1.19 8.34
N LEU A 34 4.00 -2.49 8.60
CA LEU A 34 4.98 -3.28 9.35
C LEU A 34 6.31 -3.42 8.60
N ALA A 35 6.26 -3.61 7.28
CA ALA A 35 7.46 -3.69 6.47
C ALA A 35 8.22 -2.35 6.47
N ASP A 36 7.50 -1.23 6.41
CA ASP A 36 8.09 0.11 6.46
C ASP A 36 8.69 0.42 7.84
N CYS A 37 8.03 0.04 8.92
CA CYS A 37 8.61 0.11 10.26
C CYS A 37 9.91 -0.69 10.38
N ALA A 38 10.01 -1.84 9.72
CA ALA A 38 11.21 -2.68 9.76
C ALA A 38 12.35 -2.17 8.88
N THR A 39 12.03 -1.54 7.74
CA THR A 39 13.02 -1.09 6.75
C THR A 39 13.33 0.40 6.84
N ALA A 40 12.44 1.19 7.46
CA ALA A 40 12.46 2.65 7.48
C ALA A 40 12.65 3.26 6.07
N ASN A 41 12.12 2.55 5.06
CA ASN A 41 12.25 2.93 3.65
C ASN A 41 11.02 2.48 2.86
N ASN A 42 10.21 3.45 2.46
CA ASN A 42 8.98 3.29 1.70
C ASN A 42 9.17 2.40 0.44
N THR A 43 10.17 2.72 -0.39
CA THR A 43 10.41 1.97 -1.64
C THR A 43 10.70 0.50 -1.36
N VAL A 44 11.55 0.21 -0.38
CA VAL A 44 11.89 -1.16 0.01
C VAL A 44 10.68 -1.88 0.58
N ALA A 45 9.89 -1.21 1.41
CA ALA A 45 8.65 -1.77 1.97
C ALA A 45 7.66 -2.17 0.88
N ILE A 46 7.41 -1.29 -0.10
CA ILE A 46 6.51 -1.56 -1.24
C ILE A 46 7.02 -2.73 -2.09
N ILE A 47 8.33 -2.77 -2.40
CA ILE A 47 8.92 -3.87 -3.20
C ILE A 47 8.79 -5.21 -2.45
N LEU A 48 9.05 -5.23 -1.15
CA LEU A 48 8.95 -6.44 -0.33
C LEU A 48 7.51 -6.96 -0.24
N CYS A 49 6.55 -6.05 -0.11
CA CYS A 49 5.13 -6.39 0.05
C CYS A 49 4.40 -6.61 -1.27
N GLY A 50 4.92 -6.09 -2.38
CA GLY A 50 4.24 -6.03 -3.66
C GLY A 50 3.74 -7.38 -4.17
N ASN A 51 4.58 -8.41 -4.15
CA ASN A 51 4.20 -9.75 -4.60
C ASN A 51 3.10 -10.35 -3.70
N VAL A 52 3.22 -10.17 -2.39
CA VAL A 52 2.23 -10.67 -1.42
C VAL A 52 0.90 -9.93 -1.57
N ALA A 53 0.95 -8.61 -1.70
CA ALA A 53 -0.23 -7.80 -1.92
C ALA A 53 -0.93 -8.13 -3.24
N ARG A 54 -0.18 -8.44 -4.30
CA ARG A 54 -0.70 -8.94 -5.58
C ARG A 54 -1.47 -10.24 -5.40
N ASP A 55 -0.90 -11.21 -4.67
CA ASP A 55 -1.56 -12.50 -4.42
C ASP A 55 -2.84 -12.32 -3.61
N ILE A 56 -2.81 -11.51 -2.56
CA ILE A 56 -3.98 -11.17 -1.74
C ILE A 56 -5.03 -10.44 -2.60
N SER A 57 -4.61 -9.48 -3.41
CA SER A 57 -5.47 -8.72 -4.30
C SER A 57 -6.24 -9.64 -5.26
N ARG A 58 -5.54 -10.63 -5.83
CA ARG A 58 -6.14 -11.63 -6.72
C ARG A 58 -7.09 -12.59 -5.98
N GLU A 59 -6.72 -13.05 -4.79
CA GLU A 59 -7.52 -13.97 -3.98
C GLU A 59 -8.83 -13.35 -3.50
N TYR A 60 -8.78 -12.09 -3.06
CA TYR A 60 -9.93 -11.36 -2.52
C TYR A 60 -10.61 -10.43 -3.53
N GLN A 61 -10.22 -10.48 -4.82
CA GLN A 61 -10.76 -9.68 -5.90
C GLN A 61 -10.75 -8.16 -5.59
N VAL A 62 -9.64 -7.69 -5.02
CA VAL A 62 -9.38 -6.27 -4.80
C VAL A 62 -8.75 -5.69 -6.06
N ASP A 63 -9.24 -4.57 -6.57
CA ASP A 63 -8.66 -3.89 -7.73
C ASP A 63 -7.16 -3.61 -7.52
N PRO A 64 -6.27 -4.00 -8.44
CA PRO A 64 -4.82 -3.78 -8.32
C PRO A 64 -4.44 -2.29 -8.19
N ARG A 65 -5.20 -1.41 -8.84
CA ARG A 65 -5.01 0.05 -8.73
C ARG A 65 -5.29 0.51 -7.30
N ARG A 66 -6.33 -0.07 -6.66
CA ARG A 66 -6.66 0.19 -5.27
C ARG A 66 -5.59 -0.37 -4.34
N THR A 67 -5.11 -1.57 -4.61
CA THR A 67 -4.01 -2.19 -3.86
C THR A 67 -2.75 -1.35 -3.92
N ALA A 68 -2.34 -0.90 -5.10
CA ALA A 68 -1.17 -0.03 -5.27
C ALA A 68 -1.32 1.28 -4.48
N SER A 69 -2.48 1.92 -4.56
CA SER A 69 -2.78 3.15 -3.80
C SER A 69 -2.72 2.93 -2.29
N LEU A 70 -3.22 1.80 -1.78
CA LEU A 70 -3.13 1.48 -0.35
C LEU A 70 -1.69 1.25 0.11
N LEU A 71 -0.89 0.52 -0.67
CA LEU A 71 0.52 0.31 -0.37
C LEU A 71 1.28 1.64 -0.29
N ASP A 72 1.05 2.53 -1.25
CA ASP A 72 1.70 3.84 -1.31
C ASP A 72 1.28 4.74 -0.15
N VAL A 73 -0.03 4.92 0.07
CA VAL A 73 -0.56 5.79 1.13
C VAL A 73 -0.07 5.34 2.51
N PHE A 74 -0.18 4.04 2.83
CA PHE A 74 0.18 3.56 4.16
C PHE A 74 1.69 3.51 4.39
N SER A 75 2.50 3.25 3.37
CA SER A 75 3.94 3.37 3.50
C SER A 75 4.36 4.84 3.73
N CYS A 76 3.80 5.80 2.99
CA CYS A 76 4.06 7.22 3.20
C CYS A 76 3.67 7.71 4.61
N VAL A 77 2.53 7.24 5.14
CA VAL A 77 2.09 7.55 6.51
C VAL A 77 3.12 7.08 7.53
N PHE A 78 3.49 5.80 7.47
CA PHE A 78 4.41 5.22 8.45
C PHE A 78 5.81 5.78 8.31
N GLN A 79 6.31 5.93 7.08
CA GLN A 79 7.59 6.59 6.82
C GLN A 79 7.66 8.01 7.42
N GLY A 80 6.55 8.77 7.36
CA GLY A 80 6.49 10.10 7.93
C GLY A 80 6.41 10.13 9.47
N ILE A 81 5.88 9.08 10.08
CA ILE A 81 5.67 9.01 11.54
C ILE A 81 6.87 8.38 12.27
N ILE A 82 7.67 7.56 11.60
CA ILE A 82 8.79 6.86 12.22
C ILE A 82 9.89 7.84 12.66
N PRO A 83 10.16 7.98 13.97
CA PRO A 83 11.10 8.99 14.47
C PRO A 83 12.57 8.71 14.10
N TYR A 84 12.90 7.48 13.76
CA TYR A 84 14.23 7.07 13.25
C TYR A 84 14.30 7.04 11.71
N GLY A 85 13.23 7.44 11.02
CA GLY A 85 13.20 7.57 9.58
C GLY A 85 14.07 8.73 9.09
N ALA A 86 14.67 8.57 7.92
CA ALA A 86 15.57 9.57 7.36
C ALA A 86 14.93 10.97 7.24
N GLN A 87 13.63 11.05 6.94
CA GLN A 87 12.93 12.31 6.78
C GLN A 87 12.91 13.14 8.08
N LEU A 88 12.52 12.52 9.20
CA LEU A 88 12.46 13.21 10.50
C LEU A 88 13.83 13.53 11.06
N LEU A 89 14.82 12.65 10.84
CA LEU A 89 16.20 12.92 11.26
C LEU A 89 16.80 14.09 10.48
N VAL A 90 16.62 14.15 9.17
CA VAL A 90 17.08 15.27 8.34
C VAL A 90 16.35 16.56 8.73
N ALA A 91 15.04 16.52 8.89
CA ALA A 91 14.26 17.68 9.33
C ALA A 91 14.73 18.20 10.68
N SER A 92 14.91 17.32 11.66
CA SER A 92 15.44 17.69 12.99
C SER A 92 16.85 18.29 12.90
N SER A 93 17.72 17.72 12.09
CA SER A 93 19.09 18.24 11.87
C SER A 93 19.09 19.63 11.25
N LEU A 94 18.26 19.86 10.22
CA LEU A 94 18.12 21.17 9.58
C LEU A 94 17.51 22.22 10.53
N CYS A 95 16.50 21.84 11.29
CA CYS A 95 15.93 22.74 12.31
C CYS A 95 16.97 23.15 13.34
N ASN A 96 17.76 22.20 13.84
CA ASN A 96 18.81 22.50 14.82
C ASN A 96 19.97 23.34 14.25
N ALA A 97 20.24 23.22 12.95
CA ALA A 97 21.24 24.05 12.28
C ALA A 97 20.79 25.51 12.08
N THR A 98 19.48 25.75 12.00
CA THR A 98 18.90 27.08 11.76
C THR A 98 18.45 27.79 13.03
N VAL A 99 18.14 27.07 14.10
CA VAL A 99 17.68 27.64 15.38
C VAL A 99 18.89 28.06 16.23
N THR A 100 19.09 29.34 16.38
CA THR A 100 20.22 29.94 17.14
C THR A 100 19.94 30.08 18.63
N ASN A 101 18.75 29.74 19.10
CA ASN A 101 18.31 29.99 20.49
C ASN A 101 18.70 28.89 21.50
N GLY A 102 19.62 27.99 21.15
CA GLY A 102 20.09 26.94 22.07
C GLY A 102 19.07 25.83 22.39
N THR A 103 17.89 25.85 21.81
CA THR A 103 16.87 24.79 21.95
C THR A 103 17.14 23.68 20.94
N THR A 104 17.32 22.44 21.41
CA THR A 104 17.45 21.26 20.54
C THR A 104 16.06 20.71 20.20
N ILE A 105 15.77 20.64 18.92
CA ILE A 105 14.51 20.05 18.39
C ILE A 105 14.79 18.59 18.03
N SER A 106 14.15 17.67 18.74
CA SER A 106 14.26 16.25 18.43
C SER A 106 13.23 15.85 17.35
N ALA A 107 13.48 14.74 16.65
CA ALA A 107 12.54 14.17 15.68
C ALA A 107 11.15 13.92 16.30
N ALA A 108 11.10 13.52 17.57
CA ALA A 108 9.85 13.31 18.30
C ALA A 108 9.03 14.60 18.50
N ASN A 109 9.69 15.75 18.65
CA ASN A 109 8.98 17.04 18.81
C ASN A 109 8.30 17.47 17.51
N ILE A 110 8.88 17.10 16.36
CA ILE A 110 8.32 17.40 15.03
C ILE A 110 7.08 16.54 14.76
N LEU A 111 7.04 15.33 15.29
CA LEU A 111 5.97 14.36 15.06
C LEU A 111 4.56 14.92 15.33
N GLY A 112 4.40 15.67 16.41
CA GLY A 112 3.12 16.30 16.76
C GLY A 112 2.63 17.35 15.77
N SER A 113 3.54 17.93 14.99
CA SER A 113 3.24 18.98 14.00
C SER A 113 3.01 18.43 12.59
N LEU A 114 3.10 17.12 12.39
CA LEU A 114 2.92 16.48 11.10
C LEU A 114 1.44 16.21 10.76
N TRP A 115 0.63 17.26 10.73
CA TRP A 115 -0.80 17.17 10.43
C TRP A 115 -1.09 16.41 9.14
N TYR A 116 -0.24 16.55 8.13
CA TYR A 116 -0.37 15.83 6.85
C TYR A 116 -0.40 14.31 7.04
N CYS A 117 0.54 13.74 7.78
CA CYS A 117 0.59 12.30 8.01
C CYS A 117 -0.63 11.80 8.79
N TRP A 118 -1.08 12.56 9.79
CA TRP A 118 -2.25 12.21 10.57
C TRP A 118 -3.54 12.24 9.74
N PHE A 119 -3.73 13.29 8.93
CA PHE A 119 -4.86 13.35 8.01
C PHE A 119 -4.79 12.26 6.94
N LEU A 120 -3.61 12.00 6.39
CA LEU A 120 -3.43 10.96 5.38
C LEU A 120 -3.77 9.57 5.97
N ALA A 121 -3.37 9.29 7.21
CA ALA A 121 -3.74 8.08 7.93
C ALA A 121 -5.26 7.96 8.11
N ALA A 122 -5.89 9.02 8.62
CA ALA A 122 -7.33 9.05 8.85
C ALA A 122 -8.13 8.86 7.55
N PHE A 123 -7.80 9.59 6.49
CA PHE A 123 -8.46 9.47 5.19
C PHE A 123 -8.12 8.15 4.49
N GLY A 124 -6.92 7.62 4.66
CA GLY A 124 -6.54 6.30 4.17
C GLY A 124 -7.41 5.19 4.77
N ILE A 125 -7.58 5.20 6.10
CA ILE A 125 -8.47 4.26 6.79
C ILE A 125 -9.92 4.47 6.36
N LEU A 126 -10.38 5.73 6.35
CA LEU A 126 -11.74 6.06 5.95
C LEU A 126 -12.06 5.58 4.53
N SER A 127 -11.10 5.67 3.61
CA SER A 127 -11.25 5.23 2.23
C SER A 127 -11.47 3.71 2.09
N ILE A 128 -11.04 2.90 3.05
CA ILE A 128 -11.29 1.45 3.05
C ILE A 128 -12.76 1.15 3.37
N PHE A 129 -13.35 1.94 4.27
CA PHE A 129 -14.74 1.72 4.71
C PHE A 129 -15.76 2.44 3.82
N ILE A 130 -15.43 3.64 3.37
CA ILE A 130 -16.30 4.47 2.53
C ILE A 130 -15.67 4.55 1.12
N PRO A 131 -16.36 4.03 0.08
CA PRO A 131 -15.78 3.93 -1.27
C PRO A 131 -15.79 5.28 -2.04
N PHE A 132 -15.40 6.39 -1.38
CA PHE A 132 -15.31 7.69 -2.04
C PHE A 132 -14.10 7.79 -2.98
N ALA A 133 -13.04 7.03 -2.67
CA ALA A 133 -11.81 6.98 -3.46
C ALA A 133 -11.87 5.97 -4.64
N ASP A 134 -12.94 5.19 -4.73
CA ASP A 134 -13.10 4.14 -5.75
C ASP A 134 -13.68 4.65 -7.08
N GLY A 135 -13.69 5.97 -7.29
CA GLY A 135 -14.36 6.59 -8.43
C GLY A 135 -13.92 6.03 -9.80
N VAL A 136 -12.63 5.78 -10.00
CA VAL A 136 -12.09 5.19 -11.23
C VAL A 136 -12.37 3.68 -11.27
N CYS A 137 -12.10 2.97 -10.19
CA CYS A 137 -12.32 1.52 -10.09
C CYS A 137 -13.80 1.14 -10.22
N ARG A 138 -14.71 2.05 -9.84
CA ARG A 138 -16.15 1.84 -9.98
C ARG A 138 -16.65 2.10 -11.40
N LYS A 139 -16.04 3.04 -12.13
CA LYS A 139 -16.44 3.36 -13.52
C LYS A 139 -15.89 2.34 -14.51
N ASP A 140 -14.71 1.81 -14.22
CA ASP A 140 -14.00 0.85 -15.04
C ASP A 140 -13.46 -0.26 -14.12
N PRO A 141 -14.31 -1.25 -13.77
CA PRO A 141 -13.93 -2.32 -12.87
C PRO A 141 -12.84 -3.20 -13.48
N TRP A 142 -11.84 -3.55 -12.66
CA TRP A 142 -10.75 -4.42 -13.07
C TRP A 142 -11.26 -5.83 -13.37
N ASN A 143 -11.00 -6.29 -14.58
CA ASN A 143 -11.31 -7.65 -14.98
C ASN A 143 -10.06 -8.52 -14.84
N TRP A 144 -10.02 -9.38 -13.81
CA TRP A 144 -8.90 -10.26 -13.53
C TRP A 144 -8.60 -11.26 -14.64
N GLU A 145 -9.57 -11.57 -15.47
CA GLU A 145 -9.45 -12.48 -16.60
C GLU A 145 -8.73 -11.81 -17.77
N TYR A 146 -9.06 -10.56 -18.06
CA TYR A 146 -8.53 -9.78 -19.18
C TYR A 146 -7.29 -8.95 -18.83
N ASP A 147 -7.27 -8.36 -17.64
CA ASP A 147 -6.28 -7.36 -17.27
C ASP A 147 -5.08 -7.93 -16.51
N CYS A 148 -5.09 -9.23 -16.20
CA CYS A 148 -3.97 -9.91 -15.56
C CYS A 148 -2.76 -10.02 -16.48
N ALA A 149 -1.64 -9.48 -16.00
CA ALA A 149 -0.41 -9.24 -16.72
C ALA A 149 0.19 -10.44 -17.49
N GLU A 150 0.96 -10.13 -18.49
CA GLU A 150 2.03 -10.83 -19.21
C GLU A 150 1.76 -12.25 -19.73
N SER A 151 1.24 -13.14 -18.91
CA SER A 151 0.85 -14.50 -19.39
C SER A 151 -0.46 -14.50 -20.16
N ASN A 152 -1.25 -13.41 -20.05
CA ASN A 152 -2.59 -13.33 -20.61
C ASN A 152 -2.75 -12.37 -21.79
N VAL A 153 -1.67 -11.79 -22.32
CA VAL A 153 -1.78 -10.98 -23.55
C VAL A 153 -2.32 -11.86 -24.69
N ALA A 154 -1.88 -13.12 -24.78
CA ALA A 154 -2.39 -14.07 -25.76
C ALA A 154 -3.83 -14.49 -25.44
N ALA A 155 -4.16 -14.72 -24.15
CA ALA A 155 -5.52 -15.06 -23.72
C ALA A 155 -6.48 -13.87 -23.91
N LYS A 156 -6.05 -12.65 -23.59
CA LYS A 156 -6.83 -11.42 -23.84
C LYS A 156 -7.14 -11.27 -25.33
N LYS A 157 -6.15 -11.48 -26.19
CA LYS A 157 -6.33 -11.41 -27.64
C LYS A 157 -7.31 -12.49 -28.13
N ALA A 158 -7.18 -13.72 -27.65
CA ALA A 158 -8.07 -14.83 -28.01
C ALA A 158 -9.52 -14.62 -27.54
N LEU A 159 -9.72 -13.98 -26.36
CA LEU A 159 -11.05 -13.63 -25.84
C LEU A 159 -11.68 -12.50 -26.64
N LEU A 160 -10.92 -11.45 -26.97
CA LEU A 160 -11.39 -10.36 -27.83
C LEU A 160 -11.76 -10.84 -29.24
N GLU A 161 -11.01 -11.81 -29.79
CA GLU A 161 -11.31 -12.45 -31.08
C GLU A 161 -12.61 -13.28 -31.01
N LYS A 162 -12.87 -13.97 -29.88
CA LYS A 162 -14.14 -14.70 -29.67
C LYS A 162 -15.33 -13.77 -29.55
N GLU A 163 -15.23 -12.71 -28.75
CA GLU A 163 -16.30 -11.72 -28.60
C GLU A 163 -16.60 -11.00 -29.93
N ALA A 164 -15.57 -10.66 -30.71
CA ALA A 164 -15.75 -10.10 -32.04
C ALA A 164 -16.42 -11.07 -33.01
N ALA A 165 -16.16 -12.37 -32.90
CA ALA A 165 -16.80 -13.39 -33.71
C ALA A 165 -18.26 -13.63 -33.30
N GLU A 166 -18.57 -13.57 -32.00
CA GLU A 166 -19.96 -13.69 -31.48
C GLU A 166 -20.80 -12.45 -31.81
N ALA A 167 -20.20 -11.26 -31.86
CA ALA A 167 -20.90 -10.03 -32.22
C ALA A 167 -21.23 -9.94 -33.73
N GLN A 168 -20.67 -10.80 -34.57
CA GLN A 168 -20.92 -10.87 -36.02
C GLN A 168 -21.96 -11.94 -36.43
N GLN A 169 -22.50 -12.69 -35.46
CA GLN A 169 -23.59 -13.65 -35.64
C GLN A 169 -24.95 -13.03 -35.24
#